data_c2caffcb7b9fe9b415cb5a1973dff14a
#
_entry.id   c2caffcb7b9fe9b415cb5a1973dff14a
#
_cell.length_a   1.000
_cell.length_b   1.000
_cell.length_c   1.000
_cell.angle_alpha   90.00
_cell.angle_beta   90.00
_cell.angle_gamma   90.00
#
_symmetry.space_group_name_H-M   'P 1'
#
loop_
_entity.id
_entity.type
_entity.pdbx_description
1 polymer ?
#
loop_
_entity_poly.entity_id
_entity_poly.type
_entity_poly.pdbx_seq_one_letter_code
_entity_poly.pdbx_strand_id
1 'polypeptide(L)'
;MSSGNKKIGLTTTTSLVVGNMIGAGIFILPASLSSYGSISFLGWIFTASGAIVLAKIFSNLSKIIVNKSGGPYVYSKEGFGDFIGFLVAWGYWISIWISNAAIAIAIIGALSFFFPILESNSFLAVSLGLSMIWFFTWVNSKGVRTSGKIQVITTILKLLPLIFIIVFGIFFFSFDNLPRFNITGESDFTTFSLVAALTLYAFLGLESASIPTENIRNPKKTVPKATMLGTIITTSIYILGTFVLFGILPLDTLQNSAAPFAEAGEIIGGKYAGYFVAAGAAISGMGALNGWILILAQIPMAAAKDKMFPRIFKKENKKGAPVLGLIIGSFLSSCVMLMNFSDSLVMQFTFMVNLTVLTCLVPYLFVSAAYIIIIIKRHTPMNSVIKTFVLGLLGFLYSLWAIYGSTAEVVFYGFLLLLLGIPFYVLMEWNKSKEK
;
A
#
# COMPACT_ATOMS: atom_id res chain seq x y z
N MET A 1 -30.05 20.54 -12.04
CA MET A 1 -29.99 19.08 -12.21
C MET A 1 -28.59 18.64 -11.82
N SER A 2 -28.44 18.04 -10.66
CA SER A 2 -27.18 17.48 -10.17
C SER A 2 -26.78 16.35 -11.13
N SER A 3 -25.67 16.50 -11.85
CA SER A 3 -25.06 15.41 -12.61
C SER A 3 -24.62 14.34 -11.62
N GLY A 4 -25.47 13.34 -11.40
CA GLY A 4 -25.23 12.28 -10.45
C GLY A 4 -23.86 11.66 -10.71
N ASN A 5 -22.95 11.86 -9.78
CA ASN A 5 -21.61 11.30 -9.80
C ASN A 5 -21.75 9.78 -9.92
N LYS A 6 -21.55 9.22 -11.14
CA LYS A 6 -21.74 7.77 -11.38
C LYS A 6 -20.76 7.00 -10.52
N LYS A 7 -21.27 6.28 -9.52
CA LYS A 7 -20.50 5.48 -8.58
C LYS A 7 -19.73 4.35 -9.29
N ILE A 8 -18.54 4.01 -8.74
CA ILE A 8 -17.68 2.94 -9.27
C ILE A 8 -18.21 1.54 -8.88
N GLY A 9 -18.04 0.56 -9.78
CA GLY A 9 -18.49 -0.81 -9.59
C GLY A 9 -17.42 -1.74 -9.04
N LEU A 10 -17.75 -3.06 -8.97
CA LEU A 10 -16.87 -4.08 -8.41
C LEU A 10 -15.51 -4.14 -9.12
N THR A 11 -15.47 -4.18 -10.43
CA THR A 11 -14.20 -4.24 -11.21
C THR A 11 -13.27 -3.09 -10.86
N THR A 12 -13.77 -1.84 -10.90
CA THR A 12 -12.96 -0.67 -10.57
C THR A 12 -12.51 -0.69 -9.10
N THR A 13 -13.39 -1.14 -8.19
CA THR A 13 -13.07 -1.24 -6.76
C THR A 13 -12.01 -2.33 -6.50
N THR A 14 -12.10 -3.48 -7.18
CA THR A 14 -11.09 -4.54 -7.10
C THR A 14 -9.76 -4.07 -7.70
N SER A 15 -9.81 -3.36 -8.84
CA SER A 15 -8.61 -2.76 -9.43
C SER A 15 -7.97 -1.71 -8.54
N LEU A 16 -8.74 -1.02 -7.70
CA LEU A 16 -8.19 -0.11 -6.68
C LEU A 16 -7.38 -0.87 -5.63
N VAL A 17 -7.88 -2.01 -5.15
CA VAL A 17 -7.15 -2.87 -4.20
C VAL A 17 -5.90 -3.46 -4.85
N VAL A 18 -6.06 -4.20 -5.95
CA VAL A 18 -4.93 -4.84 -6.67
C VAL A 18 -3.92 -3.79 -7.12
N GLY A 19 -4.41 -2.65 -7.60
CA GLY A 19 -3.58 -1.59 -8.12
C GLY A 19 -2.76 -0.85 -7.07
N ASN A 20 -3.28 -0.73 -5.83
CA ASN A 20 -2.56 -0.12 -4.72
C ASN A 20 -1.60 -1.10 -4.03
N MET A 21 -1.95 -2.39 -3.97
CA MET A 21 -1.06 -3.43 -3.47
C MET A 21 0.09 -3.70 -4.45
N ILE A 22 -0.22 -4.00 -5.72
CA ILE A 22 0.81 -4.24 -6.75
C ILE A 22 1.33 -2.88 -7.24
N GLY A 23 2.36 -2.39 -6.58
CA GLY A 23 3.13 -1.21 -6.99
C GLY A 23 4.40 -1.59 -7.78
N ALA A 24 5.35 -0.65 -7.88
CA ALA A 24 6.66 -0.93 -8.45
C ALA A 24 7.52 -1.80 -7.51
N GLY A 25 7.27 -1.74 -6.20
CA GLY A 25 8.06 -2.47 -5.19
C GLY A 25 8.09 -3.98 -5.38
N ILE A 26 7.00 -4.60 -5.89
CA ILE A 26 7.00 -6.05 -6.13
C ILE A 26 8.04 -6.48 -7.18
N PHE A 27 8.36 -5.60 -8.13
CA PHE A 27 9.32 -5.91 -9.16
C PHE A 27 10.78 -5.93 -8.67
N ILE A 28 11.06 -5.31 -7.51
CA ILE A 28 12.38 -5.26 -6.88
C ILE A 28 12.48 -6.22 -5.69
N LEU A 29 11.37 -6.43 -4.97
CA LEU A 29 11.33 -7.17 -3.71
C LEU A 29 11.96 -8.58 -3.78
N PRO A 30 11.80 -9.38 -4.86
CA PRO A 30 12.48 -10.68 -4.96
C PRO A 30 14.01 -10.60 -4.87
N ALA A 31 14.63 -9.55 -5.41
CA ALA A 31 16.07 -9.31 -5.28
C ALA A 31 16.47 -9.12 -3.81
N SER A 32 15.75 -8.26 -3.08
CA SER A 32 15.98 -8.07 -1.65
C SER A 32 15.75 -9.34 -0.83
N LEU A 33 14.71 -10.11 -1.17
CA LEU A 33 14.37 -11.35 -0.47
C LEU A 33 15.38 -12.48 -0.71
N SER A 34 16.01 -12.52 -1.88
CA SER A 34 17.00 -13.55 -2.23
C SER A 34 18.22 -13.52 -1.31
N SER A 35 18.56 -12.37 -0.73
CA SER A 35 19.64 -12.21 0.26
C SER A 35 19.39 -12.94 1.57
N TYR A 36 18.17 -13.37 1.84
CA TYR A 36 17.80 -14.13 3.03
C TYR A 36 17.73 -15.64 2.76
N GLY A 37 17.70 -16.06 1.52
CA GLY A 37 17.55 -17.46 1.14
C GLY A 37 16.10 -17.90 0.97
N SER A 38 15.87 -19.22 0.89
CA SER A 38 14.55 -19.81 0.67
C SER A 38 13.59 -19.65 1.87
N ILE A 39 14.06 -19.25 3.04
CA ILE A 39 13.23 -18.85 4.20
C ILE A 39 12.27 -17.71 3.82
N SER A 40 12.56 -16.96 2.77
CA SER A 40 11.72 -15.91 2.18
C SER A 40 10.33 -16.41 1.79
N PHE A 41 10.19 -17.67 1.38
CA PHE A 41 8.89 -18.26 1.08
C PHE A 41 8.03 -18.46 2.32
N LEU A 42 8.63 -18.80 3.48
CA LEU A 42 7.91 -18.85 4.75
C LEU A 42 7.41 -17.46 5.16
N GLY A 43 8.24 -16.43 4.96
CA GLY A 43 7.83 -15.04 5.17
C GLY A 43 6.63 -14.65 4.30
N TRP A 44 6.63 -15.01 3.01
CA TRP A 44 5.48 -14.77 2.13
C TRP A 44 4.21 -15.49 2.60
N ILE A 45 4.30 -16.77 2.98
CA ILE A 45 3.14 -17.55 3.46
C ILE A 45 2.57 -16.95 4.73
N PHE A 46 3.43 -16.59 5.68
CA PHE A 46 3.02 -15.97 6.94
C PHE A 46 2.35 -14.61 6.70
N THR A 47 2.99 -13.74 5.92
CA THR A 47 2.49 -12.39 5.65
C THR A 47 1.20 -12.44 4.83
N ALA A 48 1.10 -13.33 3.86
CA ALA A 48 -0.14 -13.59 3.12
C ALA A 48 -1.29 -14.03 4.03
N SER A 49 -1.00 -14.92 4.98
CA SER A 49 -2.00 -15.39 5.96
C SER A 49 -2.50 -14.22 6.82
N GLY A 50 -1.61 -13.39 7.32
CA GLY A 50 -1.94 -12.18 8.07
C GLY A 50 -2.72 -11.16 7.24
N ALA A 51 -2.33 -10.95 5.99
CA ALA A 51 -3.05 -10.06 5.07
C ALA A 51 -4.48 -10.55 4.79
N ILE A 52 -4.69 -11.85 4.63
CA ILE A 52 -6.03 -12.43 4.46
C ILE A 52 -6.88 -12.24 5.72
N VAL A 53 -6.29 -12.39 6.92
CA VAL A 53 -6.96 -12.10 8.20
C VAL A 53 -7.39 -10.63 8.25
N LEU A 54 -6.48 -9.70 7.97
CA LEU A 54 -6.78 -8.26 7.92
C LEU A 54 -7.85 -7.95 6.85
N ALA A 55 -7.71 -8.47 5.64
CA ALA A 55 -8.71 -8.29 4.57
C ALA A 55 -10.10 -8.78 5.01
N LYS A 56 -10.17 -9.88 5.77
CA LYS A 56 -11.43 -10.38 6.33
C LYS A 56 -12.01 -9.44 7.38
N ILE A 57 -11.17 -8.85 8.24
CA ILE A 57 -11.57 -7.85 9.24
C ILE A 57 -12.15 -6.62 8.52
N PHE A 58 -11.42 -6.04 7.56
CA PHE A 58 -11.89 -4.90 6.76
C PHE A 58 -13.17 -5.21 5.99
N SER A 59 -13.25 -6.39 5.38
CA SER A 59 -14.45 -6.89 4.71
C SER A 59 -15.66 -6.97 5.63
N ASN A 60 -15.49 -7.44 6.85
CA ASN A 60 -16.57 -7.55 7.82
C ASN A 60 -16.98 -6.17 8.36
N LEU A 61 -16.02 -5.30 8.69
CA LEU A 61 -16.28 -3.93 9.15
C LEU A 61 -17.02 -3.11 8.09
N SER A 62 -16.67 -3.26 6.81
CA SER A 62 -17.35 -2.54 5.71
C SER A 62 -18.81 -2.98 5.50
N LYS A 63 -19.21 -4.18 5.96
CA LYS A 63 -20.62 -4.61 5.98
C LYS A 63 -21.41 -3.99 7.13
N ILE A 64 -20.71 -3.69 8.22
CA ILE A 64 -21.27 -3.19 9.47
C ILE A 64 -21.36 -1.65 9.44
N ILE A 65 -20.29 -1.01 8.97
CA ILE A 65 -20.16 0.44 8.86
C ILE A 65 -20.28 0.81 7.39
N VAL A 66 -21.49 1.13 6.96
CA VAL A 66 -21.81 1.39 5.55
C VAL A 66 -21.91 2.90 5.31
N ASN A 67 -21.53 3.34 4.10
CA ASN A 67 -21.65 4.73 3.64
C ASN A 67 -20.85 5.76 4.45
N LYS A 68 -19.80 5.32 5.16
CA LYS A 68 -18.81 6.21 5.78
C LYS A 68 -17.47 6.00 5.08
N SER A 69 -16.92 7.05 4.46
CA SER A 69 -15.60 7.06 3.85
C SER A 69 -14.52 7.26 4.90
N GLY A 70 -13.31 6.72 4.63
CA GLY A 70 -12.15 6.88 5.51
C GLY A 70 -11.54 5.57 6.01
N GLY A 71 -12.16 4.42 5.76
CA GLY A 71 -11.61 3.08 6.05
C GLY A 71 -11.06 2.92 7.46
N PRO A 72 -9.72 2.73 7.63
CA PRO A 72 -9.09 2.52 8.93
C PRO A 72 -9.46 3.56 9.96
N TYR A 73 -9.52 4.83 9.56
CA TYR A 73 -9.91 5.94 10.42
C TYR A 73 -11.30 5.76 11.03
N VAL A 74 -12.30 5.51 10.18
CA VAL A 74 -13.70 5.40 10.63
C VAL A 74 -13.88 4.19 11.54
N TYR A 75 -13.24 3.06 11.22
CA TYR A 75 -13.33 1.86 12.02
C TYR A 75 -12.72 2.04 13.41
N SER A 76 -11.55 2.67 13.48
CA SER A 76 -10.89 2.96 14.76
C SER A 76 -11.67 3.96 15.60
N LYS A 77 -12.25 4.99 14.97
CA LYS A 77 -13.14 5.96 15.62
C LYS A 77 -14.38 5.32 16.24
N GLU A 78 -15.05 4.44 15.50
CA GLU A 78 -16.24 3.72 15.99
C GLU A 78 -15.94 2.80 17.17
N GLY A 79 -14.73 2.21 17.21
CA GLY A 79 -14.27 1.36 18.32
C GLY A 79 -13.86 2.16 19.55
N PHE A 80 -12.96 3.11 19.37
CA PHE A 80 -12.20 3.78 20.44
C PHE A 80 -12.53 5.25 20.65
N GLY A 81 -13.35 5.85 19.79
CA GLY A 81 -13.70 7.28 19.88
C GLY A 81 -12.73 8.19 19.11
N ASP A 82 -12.93 9.50 19.35
CA ASP A 82 -12.38 10.57 18.52
C ASP A 82 -10.86 10.64 18.54
N PHE A 83 -10.22 10.50 19.69
CA PHE A 83 -8.76 10.64 19.81
C PHE A 83 -8.01 9.57 19.03
N ILE A 84 -8.39 8.30 19.22
CA ILE A 84 -7.75 7.18 18.48
C ILE A 84 -8.10 7.27 16.99
N GLY A 85 -9.34 7.64 16.66
CA GLY A 85 -9.71 7.92 15.26
C GLY A 85 -8.81 8.98 14.64
N PHE A 86 -8.55 10.07 15.34
CA PHE A 86 -7.64 11.11 14.85
C PHE A 86 -6.20 10.58 14.66
N LEU A 87 -5.64 9.87 15.65
CA LEU A 87 -4.29 9.32 15.54
C LEU A 87 -4.15 8.37 14.35
N VAL A 88 -5.16 7.53 14.12
CA VAL A 88 -5.20 6.62 12.96
C VAL A 88 -5.31 7.40 11.65
N ALA A 89 -6.15 8.43 11.57
CA ALA A 89 -6.25 9.28 10.38
C ALA A 89 -4.94 10.00 10.08
N TRP A 90 -4.30 10.54 11.11
CA TRP A 90 -3.04 11.27 11.03
C TRP A 90 -1.89 10.35 10.59
N GLY A 91 -1.68 9.22 11.28
CA GLY A 91 -0.60 8.27 10.96
C GLY A 91 -0.78 7.65 9.58
N TYR A 92 -2.01 7.27 9.22
CA TYR A 92 -2.31 6.73 7.89
C TYR A 92 -2.12 7.78 6.78
N TRP A 93 -2.46 9.05 7.02
CA TRP A 93 -2.20 10.13 6.08
C TRP A 93 -0.70 10.35 5.86
N ILE A 94 0.10 10.31 6.94
CA ILE A 94 1.57 10.36 6.88
C ILE A 94 2.11 9.21 6.02
N SER A 95 1.67 7.98 6.28
CA SER A 95 2.13 6.81 5.51
C SER A 95 1.90 6.98 4.02
N ILE A 96 0.78 7.59 3.62
CA ILE A 96 0.43 7.74 2.21
C ILE A 96 1.33 8.76 1.50
N TRP A 97 1.59 9.94 2.08
CA TRP A 97 2.42 10.91 1.37
C TRP A 97 3.90 10.51 1.35
N ILE A 98 4.39 9.75 2.35
CA ILE A 98 5.73 9.14 2.31
C ILE A 98 5.76 8.03 1.24
N SER A 99 4.77 7.16 1.21
CA SER A 99 4.66 6.07 0.22
C SER A 99 4.60 6.59 -1.22
N ASN A 100 3.93 7.71 -1.47
CA ASN A 100 3.90 8.31 -2.81
C ASN A 100 5.29 8.74 -3.30
N ALA A 101 6.15 9.24 -2.42
CA ALA A 101 7.54 9.53 -2.76
C ALA A 101 8.32 8.23 -3.07
N ALA A 102 8.16 7.19 -2.23
CA ALA A 102 8.77 5.88 -2.48
C ALA A 102 8.34 5.27 -3.82
N ILE A 103 7.04 5.34 -4.15
CA ILE A 103 6.51 4.83 -5.42
C ILE A 103 7.08 5.61 -6.60
N ALA A 104 7.22 6.94 -6.50
CA ALA A 104 7.80 7.76 -7.55
C ALA A 104 9.26 7.37 -7.81
N ILE A 105 10.05 7.12 -6.76
CA ILE A 105 11.44 6.63 -6.88
C ILE A 105 11.48 5.25 -7.55
N ALA A 106 10.60 4.34 -7.15
CA ALA A 106 10.52 3.02 -7.76
C ALA A 106 10.13 3.06 -9.26
N ILE A 107 9.28 4.02 -9.67
CA ILE A 107 8.99 4.26 -11.10
C ILE A 107 10.25 4.72 -11.83
N ILE A 108 11.03 5.62 -11.23
CA ILE A 108 12.30 6.08 -11.82
C ILE A 108 13.26 4.91 -12.00
N GLY A 109 13.39 4.03 -10.98
CA GLY A 109 14.19 2.81 -11.08
C GLY A 109 13.73 1.87 -12.22
N ALA A 110 12.42 1.69 -12.41
CA ALA A 110 11.92 0.91 -13.54
C ALA A 110 12.18 1.58 -14.90
N LEU A 111 12.20 2.91 -14.96
CA LEU A 111 12.49 3.68 -16.17
C LEU A 111 13.99 3.77 -16.48
N SER A 112 14.87 3.60 -15.48
CA SER A 112 16.31 3.59 -15.70
C SER A 112 16.77 2.42 -16.58
N PHE A 113 16.01 1.33 -16.61
CA PHE A 113 16.21 0.24 -17.56
C PHE A 113 16.18 0.70 -19.03
N PHE A 114 15.37 1.71 -19.35
CA PHE A 114 15.30 2.30 -20.68
C PHE A 114 16.22 3.51 -20.83
N PHE A 115 16.42 4.25 -19.75
CA PHE A 115 17.15 5.51 -19.70
C PHE A 115 18.17 5.48 -18.56
N PRO A 116 19.37 4.84 -18.75
CA PRO A 116 20.37 4.70 -17.70
C PRO A 116 20.82 6.02 -17.07
N ILE A 117 20.68 7.15 -17.78
CA ILE A 117 20.98 8.49 -17.26
C ILE A 117 20.18 8.83 -15.98
N LEU A 118 19.04 8.17 -15.73
CA LEU A 118 18.24 8.40 -14.51
C LEU A 118 18.93 7.86 -13.25
N GLU A 119 19.87 6.93 -13.35
CA GLU A 119 20.66 6.45 -12.21
C GLU A 119 21.81 7.40 -11.87
N SER A 120 22.41 8.01 -12.89
CA SER A 120 23.59 8.86 -12.73
C SER A 120 23.26 10.36 -12.53
N ASN A 121 22.05 10.80 -12.91
CA ASN A 121 21.62 12.19 -12.83
C ASN A 121 20.43 12.34 -11.88
N SER A 122 20.73 12.57 -10.60
CA SER A 122 19.73 12.73 -9.54
C SER A 122 18.75 13.90 -9.81
N PHE A 123 19.22 15.01 -10.43
CA PHE A 123 18.34 16.13 -10.77
C PHE A 123 17.26 15.72 -11.77
N LEU A 124 17.64 14.99 -12.82
CA LEU A 124 16.69 14.51 -13.82
C LEU A 124 15.73 13.49 -13.22
N ALA A 125 16.24 12.56 -12.40
CA ALA A 125 15.45 11.56 -11.69
C ALA A 125 14.38 12.21 -10.79
N VAL A 126 14.77 13.13 -9.92
CA VAL A 126 13.83 13.81 -9.02
C VAL A 126 12.84 14.69 -9.81
N SER A 127 13.29 15.40 -10.83
CA SER A 127 12.39 16.21 -11.67
C SER A 127 11.32 15.36 -12.34
N LEU A 128 11.68 14.17 -12.83
CA LEU A 128 10.74 13.22 -13.41
C LEU A 128 9.75 12.70 -12.36
N GLY A 129 10.22 12.28 -11.17
CA GLY A 129 9.37 11.81 -10.09
C GLY A 129 8.39 12.88 -9.59
N LEU A 130 8.85 14.12 -9.41
CA LEU A 130 7.98 15.25 -9.08
C LEU A 130 6.92 15.47 -10.16
N SER A 131 7.32 15.44 -11.43
CA SER A 131 6.40 15.58 -12.55
C SER A 131 5.30 14.52 -12.52
N MET A 132 5.62 13.28 -12.17
CA MET A 132 4.64 12.19 -12.03
C MET A 132 3.69 12.41 -10.85
N ILE A 133 4.18 12.82 -9.68
CA ILE A 133 3.35 13.13 -8.51
C ILE A 133 2.34 14.22 -8.89
N TRP A 134 2.78 15.31 -9.50
CA TRP A 134 1.90 16.43 -9.87
C TRP A 134 0.97 16.10 -11.04
N PHE A 135 1.41 15.28 -12.00
CA PHE A 135 0.55 14.78 -13.06
C PHE A 135 -0.63 13.96 -12.50
N PHE A 136 -0.37 12.99 -11.60
CA PHE A 136 -1.44 12.21 -10.99
C PHE A 136 -2.27 13.01 -9.99
N THR A 137 -1.71 14.04 -9.37
CA THR A 137 -2.47 15.02 -8.59
C THR A 137 -3.51 15.74 -9.47
N TRP A 138 -3.08 16.21 -10.65
CA TRP A 138 -3.99 16.80 -11.63
C TRP A 138 -5.04 15.81 -12.13
N VAL A 139 -4.66 14.57 -12.43
CA VAL A 139 -5.60 13.51 -12.82
C VAL A 139 -6.67 13.30 -11.74
N ASN A 140 -6.26 13.17 -10.49
CA ASN A 140 -7.15 12.95 -9.36
C ASN A 140 -8.07 14.16 -9.07
N SER A 141 -7.65 15.37 -9.42
CA SER A 141 -8.49 16.58 -9.36
C SER A 141 -9.69 16.52 -10.30
N LYS A 142 -9.67 15.63 -11.30
CA LYS A 142 -10.80 15.37 -12.22
C LYS A 142 -11.88 14.46 -11.62
N GLY A 143 -11.67 13.96 -10.39
CA GLY A 143 -12.63 13.18 -9.61
C GLY A 143 -12.38 11.67 -9.63
N VAL A 144 -12.93 10.97 -8.64
CA VAL A 144 -12.75 9.54 -8.35
C VAL A 144 -13.02 8.63 -9.56
N ARG A 145 -13.96 9.00 -10.42
CA ARG A 145 -14.29 8.20 -11.62
C ARG A 145 -13.16 8.19 -12.64
N THR A 146 -12.52 9.33 -12.86
CA THR A 146 -11.39 9.45 -13.81
C THR A 146 -10.20 8.66 -13.28
N SER A 147 -9.86 8.83 -12.02
CA SER A 147 -8.83 8.05 -11.35
C SER A 147 -9.13 6.54 -11.40
N GLY A 148 -10.38 6.14 -11.15
CA GLY A 148 -10.80 4.73 -11.21
C GLY A 148 -10.69 4.10 -12.60
N LYS A 149 -10.92 4.84 -13.68
CA LYS A 149 -10.68 4.34 -15.05
C LYS A 149 -9.21 4.07 -15.32
N ILE A 150 -8.35 5.01 -14.94
CA ILE A 150 -6.89 4.86 -15.06
C ILE A 150 -6.44 3.66 -14.23
N GLN A 151 -6.98 3.50 -13.01
CA GLN A 151 -6.68 2.37 -12.14
C GLN A 151 -7.00 1.02 -12.80
N VAL A 152 -8.14 0.88 -13.48
CA VAL A 152 -8.49 -0.35 -14.21
C VAL A 152 -7.49 -0.63 -15.33
N ILE A 153 -7.21 0.37 -16.16
CA ILE A 153 -6.29 0.23 -17.29
C ILE A 153 -4.89 -0.18 -16.81
N THR A 154 -4.34 0.56 -15.85
CA THR A 154 -3.00 0.27 -15.32
C THR A 154 -2.95 -1.06 -14.58
N THR A 155 -4.04 -1.48 -13.91
CA THR A 155 -4.10 -2.81 -13.27
C THR A 155 -4.05 -3.93 -14.28
N ILE A 156 -4.77 -3.84 -15.39
CA ILE A 156 -4.69 -4.84 -16.47
C ILE A 156 -3.28 -4.87 -17.07
N LEU A 157 -2.74 -3.71 -17.41
CA LEU A 157 -1.42 -3.60 -18.04
C LEU A 157 -0.28 -4.12 -17.16
N LYS A 158 -0.35 -3.91 -15.84
CA LYS A 158 0.67 -4.41 -14.90
C LYS A 158 0.58 -5.91 -14.65
N LEU A 159 -0.61 -6.49 -14.72
CA LEU A 159 -0.81 -7.91 -14.52
C LEU A 159 -0.29 -8.75 -15.68
N LEU A 160 -0.35 -8.24 -16.91
CA LEU A 160 0.10 -8.96 -18.09
C LEU A 160 1.57 -9.43 -18.01
N PRO A 161 2.57 -8.55 -17.74
CA PRO A 161 3.96 -9.00 -17.62
C PRO A 161 4.20 -9.91 -16.42
N LEU A 162 3.50 -9.72 -15.29
CA LEU A 162 3.63 -10.60 -14.13
C LEU A 162 3.09 -12.00 -14.44
N ILE A 163 1.93 -12.10 -15.08
CA ILE A 163 1.36 -13.37 -15.52
C ILE A 163 2.28 -14.02 -16.60
N PHE A 164 2.82 -13.22 -17.50
CA PHE A 164 3.79 -13.70 -18.51
C PHE A 164 4.98 -14.40 -17.84
N ILE A 165 5.62 -13.74 -16.86
CA ILE A 165 6.74 -14.34 -16.11
C ILE A 165 6.31 -15.61 -15.37
N ILE A 166 5.15 -15.60 -14.69
CA ILE A 166 4.67 -16.76 -13.93
C ILE A 166 4.39 -17.95 -14.85
N VAL A 167 3.71 -17.72 -15.98
CA VAL A 167 3.26 -18.81 -16.87
C VAL A 167 4.41 -19.36 -17.70
N PHE A 168 5.20 -18.49 -18.32
CA PHE A 168 6.28 -18.93 -19.22
C PHE A 168 7.58 -19.21 -18.47
N GLY A 169 7.83 -18.55 -17.34
CA GLY A 169 9.02 -18.74 -16.53
C GLY A 169 9.14 -20.14 -15.92
N ILE A 170 8.02 -20.84 -15.74
CA ILE A 170 8.01 -22.22 -15.23
C ILE A 170 8.82 -23.18 -16.14
N PHE A 171 8.89 -22.89 -17.45
CA PHE A 171 9.65 -23.68 -18.40
C PHE A 171 11.16 -23.43 -18.35
N PHE A 172 11.58 -22.34 -17.69
CA PHE A 172 12.98 -21.95 -17.50
C PHE A 172 13.42 -22.11 -16.04
N PHE A 173 12.56 -22.72 -15.21
CA PHE A 173 12.79 -22.91 -13.79
C PHE A 173 13.83 -24.02 -13.56
N SER A 174 14.88 -23.73 -12.77
CA SER A 174 15.83 -24.72 -12.26
C SER A 174 15.80 -24.73 -10.74
N PHE A 175 15.70 -25.91 -10.14
CA PHE A 175 15.82 -26.08 -8.70
C PHE A 175 17.22 -25.77 -8.18
N ASP A 176 18.27 -25.86 -9.03
CA ASP A 176 19.65 -25.55 -8.68
C ASP A 176 19.88 -24.06 -8.39
N ASN A 177 19.00 -23.18 -8.90
CA ASN A 177 19.04 -21.75 -8.63
C ASN A 177 18.46 -21.39 -7.25
N LEU A 178 17.69 -22.30 -6.61
CA LEU A 178 17.10 -22.02 -5.31
C LEU A 178 18.20 -21.90 -4.24
N PRO A 179 18.25 -20.76 -3.50
CA PRO A 179 19.24 -20.61 -2.45
C PRO A 179 18.96 -21.55 -1.29
N ARG A 180 19.99 -21.82 -0.48
CA ARG A 180 19.84 -22.52 0.81
C ARG A 180 18.78 -21.85 1.66
N PHE A 181 18.26 -22.59 2.64
CA PHE A 181 17.14 -22.13 3.46
C PHE A 181 17.39 -20.76 4.10
N ASN A 182 18.49 -20.61 4.80
CA ASN A 182 18.95 -19.35 5.40
C ASN A 182 20.42 -19.13 5.04
N ILE A 183 20.74 -17.98 4.46
CA ILE A 183 22.09 -17.63 4.00
C ILE A 183 22.66 -16.40 4.70
N THR A 184 21.93 -15.85 5.71
CA THR A 184 22.34 -14.60 6.40
C THR A 184 23.40 -14.82 7.45
N GLY A 185 23.55 -16.03 7.98
CA GLY A 185 24.36 -16.32 9.17
C GLY A 185 23.67 -16.03 10.50
N GLU A 186 22.52 -15.35 10.47
CA GLU A 186 21.67 -15.08 11.64
C GLU A 186 20.76 -16.27 11.95
N SER A 187 20.12 -16.25 13.15
CA SER A 187 19.14 -17.27 13.50
C SER A 187 17.95 -17.27 12.53
N ASP A 188 17.35 -18.45 12.31
CA ASP A 188 16.17 -18.58 11.43
C ASP A 188 15.02 -17.71 11.93
N PHE A 189 14.85 -17.53 13.23
CA PHE A 189 13.81 -16.66 13.80
C PHE A 189 14.05 -15.18 13.48
N THR A 190 15.30 -14.72 13.61
CA THR A 190 15.69 -13.34 13.25
C THR A 190 15.46 -13.10 11.76
N THR A 191 16.00 -13.99 10.92
CA THR A 191 15.87 -13.90 9.46
C THR A 191 14.40 -13.94 9.02
N PHE A 192 13.61 -14.85 9.58
CA PHE A 192 12.18 -14.94 9.32
C PHE A 192 11.45 -13.65 9.68
N SER A 193 11.79 -13.03 10.82
CA SER A 193 11.16 -11.77 11.25
C SER A 193 11.47 -10.61 10.30
N LEU A 194 12.72 -10.51 9.83
CA LEU A 194 13.13 -9.52 8.83
C LEU A 194 12.40 -9.71 7.49
N VAL A 195 12.35 -10.95 7.01
CA VAL A 195 11.64 -11.28 5.76
C VAL A 195 10.15 -10.96 5.84
N ALA A 196 9.52 -11.31 6.95
CA ALA A 196 8.10 -11.04 7.12
C ALA A 196 7.80 -9.53 7.22
N ALA A 197 8.68 -8.73 7.82
CA ALA A 197 8.56 -7.27 7.80
C ALA A 197 8.68 -6.72 6.36
N LEU A 198 9.63 -7.20 5.57
CA LEU A 198 9.81 -6.80 4.17
C LEU A 198 8.60 -7.18 3.30
N THR A 199 8.10 -8.42 3.42
CA THR A 199 6.97 -8.88 2.62
C THR A 199 5.66 -8.20 3.00
N LEU A 200 5.53 -7.69 4.23
CA LEU A 200 4.34 -6.97 4.68
C LEU A 200 4.09 -5.69 3.87
N TYR A 201 5.14 -4.97 3.49
CA TYR A 201 4.99 -3.77 2.66
C TYR A 201 4.17 -4.04 1.40
N ALA A 202 4.36 -5.19 0.78
CA ALA A 202 3.64 -5.57 -0.43
C ALA A 202 2.12 -5.72 -0.23
N PHE A 203 1.66 -5.92 1.01
CA PHE A 203 0.24 -6.05 1.33
C PHE A 203 -0.43 -4.75 1.78
N LEU A 204 0.31 -3.64 1.88
CA LEU A 204 -0.30 -2.33 2.12
C LEU A 204 -1.21 -1.96 0.95
N GLY A 205 -2.40 -1.48 1.26
CA GLY A 205 -3.42 -1.13 0.26
C GLY A 205 -4.60 -2.10 0.18
N LEU A 206 -4.58 -3.22 0.93
CA LEU A 206 -5.72 -4.15 1.01
C LEU A 206 -7.01 -3.45 1.48
N GLU A 207 -6.90 -2.39 2.26
CA GLU A 207 -7.97 -1.54 2.79
C GLU A 207 -8.51 -0.51 1.80
N SER A 208 -7.85 -0.29 0.66
CA SER A 208 -8.11 0.78 -0.31
C SER A 208 -9.58 0.87 -0.74
N ALA A 209 -10.27 -0.28 -0.85
CA ALA A 209 -11.68 -0.31 -1.17
C ALA A 209 -12.57 0.27 -0.07
N SER A 210 -12.11 0.30 1.18
CA SER A 210 -12.89 0.79 2.33
C SER A 210 -12.85 2.32 2.49
N ILE A 211 -12.02 3.01 1.72
CA ILE A 211 -11.76 4.44 1.89
C ILE A 211 -12.76 5.29 1.11
N PRO A 212 -12.96 5.14 -0.22
CA PRO A 212 -13.91 5.96 -0.97
C PRO A 212 -15.34 5.36 -1.00
N THR A 213 -15.82 4.80 0.10
CA THR A 213 -17.09 4.03 0.15
C THR A 213 -18.31 4.81 -0.34
N GLU A 214 -18.37 6.12 -0.11
CA GLU A 214 -19.46 6.99 -0.62
C GLU A 214 -19.52 7.02 -2.15
N ASN A 215 -18.38 6.77 -2.81
CA ASN A 215 -18.25 6.76 -4.27
C ASN A 215 -18.46 5.36 -4.87
N ILE A 216 -18.75 4.32 -4.06
CA ILE A 216 -18.90 2.93 -4.51
C ILE A 216 -20.39 2.56 -4.64
N ARG A 217 -20.72 1.86 -5.73
CA ARG A 217 -22.06 1.30 -5.93
C ARG A 217 -22.25 0.08 -5.05
N ASN A 218 -23.36 0.05 -4.29
CA ASN A 218 -23.69 -1.03 -3.32
C ASN A 218 -22.49 -1.38 -2.40
N PRO A 219 -21.96 -0.42 -1.62
CA PRO A 219 -20.69 -0.60 -0.90
C PRO A 219 -20.74 -1.79 0.07
N LYS A 220 -21.87 -2.08 0.70
CA LYS A 220 -22.07 -3.24 1.60
C LYS A 220 -21.74 -4.60 0.95
N LYS A 221 -21.91 -4.72 -0.37
CA LYS A 221 -21.59 -5.94 -1.13
C LYS A 221 -20.28 -5.81 -1.90
N THR A 222 -20.03 -4.63 -2.47
CA THR A 222 -18.89 -4.39 -3.38
C THR A 222 -17.56 -4.31 -2.63
N VAL A 223 -17.49 -3.56 -1.52
CA VAL A 223 -16.24 -3.40 -0.76
C VAL A 223 -15.71 -4.73 -0.22
N PRO A 224 -16.53 -5.56 0.48
CA PRO A 224 -16.06 -6.84 0.98
C PRO A 224 -15.54 -7.78 -0.11
N LYS A 225 -16.26 -7.84 -1.26
CA LYS A 225 -15.84 -8.68 -2.39
C LYS A 225 -14.56 -8.17 -3.02
N ALA A 226 -14.45 -6.85 -3.23
CA ALA A 226 -13.27 -6.24 -3.83
C ALA A 226 -12.02 -6.43 -2.97
N THR A 227 -12.13 -6.22 -1.65
CA THR A 227 -11.03 -6.42 -0.70
C THR A 227 -10.53 -7.87 -0.74
N MET A 228 -11.42 -8.85 -0.60
CA MET A 228 -11.03 -10.26 -0.60
C MET A 228 -10.46 -10.71 -1.95
N LEU A 229 -11.14 -10.39 -3.07
CA LEU A 229 -10.65 -10.75 -4.40
C LEU A 229 -9.31 -10.08 -4.72
N GLY A 230 -9.18 -8.79 -4.40
CA GLY A 230 -7.94 -8.07 -4.61
C GLY A 230 -6.78 -8.66 -3.82
N THR A 231 -6.99 -8.96 -2.54
CA THR A 231 -5.96 -9.57 -1.69
C THR A 231 -5.56 -10.96 -2.18
N ILE A 232 -6.52 -11.83 -2.56
CA ILE A 232 -6.21 -13.17 -3.06
C ILE A 232 -5.44 -13.12 -4.37
N ILE A 233 -5.88 -12.30 -5.35
CA ILE A 233 -5.18 -12.13 -6.64
C ILE A 233 -3.75 -11.67 -6.41
N THR A 234 -3.56 -10.64 -5.59
CA THR A 234 -2.25 -10.08 -5.29
C THR A 234 -1.34 -11.09 -4.60
N THR A 235 -1.85 -11.78 -3.57
CA THR A 235 -1.12 -12.84 -2.86
C THR A 235 -0.60 -13.91 -3.80
N SER A 236 -1.47 -14.41 -4.69
CA SER A 236 -1.09 -15.45 -5.67
C SER A 236 0.03 -14.97 -6.59
N ILE A 237 -0.06 -13.73 -7.08
CA ILE A 237 0.97 -13.14 -7.96
C ILE A 237 2.29 -12.97 -7.23
N TYR A 238 2.28 -12.53 -5.98
CA TYR A 238 3.50 -12.32 -5.20
C TYR A 238 4.25 -13.61 -4.92
N ILE A 239 3.55 -14.62 -4.42
CA ILE A 239 4.16 -15.91 -4.09
C ILE A 239 4.67 -16.60 -5.37
N LEU A 240 3.82 -16.71 -6.40
CA LEU A 240 4.19 -17.39 -7.63
C LEU A 240 5.27 -16.63 -8.40
N GLY A 241 5.18 -15.31 -8.49
CA GLY A 241 6.19 -14.50 -9.16
C GLY A 241 7.55 -14.57 -8.49
N THR A 242 7.62 -14.47 -7.16
CA THR A 242 8.87 -14.62 -6.41
C THR A 242 9.43 -16.04 -6.58
N PHE A 243 8.60 -17.07 -6.47
CA PHE A 243 9.02 -18.47 -6.63
C PHE A 243 9.64 -18.72 -8.00
N VAL A 244 8.97 -18.29 -9.06
CA VAL A 244 9.45 -18.48 -10.43
C VAL A 244 10.74 -17.70 -10.67
N LEU A 245 10.89 -16.48 -10.17
CA LEU A 245 12.14 -15.72 -10.29
C LEU A 245 13.33 -16.39 -9.62
N PHE A 246 13.13 -16.94 -8.42
CA PHE A 246 14.20 -17.67 -7.71
C PHE A 246 14.67 -18.91 -8.48
N GLY A 247 13.82 -19.51 -9.30
CA GLY A 247 14.19 -20.64 -10.15
C GLY A 247 14.79 -20.24 -11.50
N ILE A 248 14.52 -19.02 -12.01
CA ILE A 248 15.06 -18.57 -13.31
C ILE A 248 16.44 -17.95 -13.17
N LEU A 249 16.62 -17.07 -12.17
CA LEU A 249 17.82 -16.27 -12.01
C LEU A 249 18.78 -16.93 -11.00
N PRO A 250 20.07 -17.08 -11.33
CA PRO A 250 21.08 -17.44 -10.35
C PRO A 250 21.09 -16.47 -9.18
N LEU A 251 21.41 -16.96 -7.97
CA LEU A 251 21.34 -16.17 -6.74
C LEU A 251 22.12 -14.83 -6.83
N ASP A 252 23.36 -14.89 -7.30
CA ASP A 252 24.23 -13.71 -7.42
C ASP A 252 23.65 -12.66 -8.37
N THR A 253 23.04 -13.09 -9.47
CA THR A 253 22.36 -12.20 -10.41
C THR A 253 21.13 -11.59 -9.76
N LEU A 254 20.30 -12.41 -9.10
CA LEU A 254 19.07 -11.95 -8.48
C LEU A 254 19.31 -10.92 -7.36
N GLN A 255 20.33 -11.16 -6.51
CA GLN A 255 20.66 -10.26 -5.39
C GLN A 255 21.08 -8.86 -5.85
N ASN A 256 21.77 -8.78 -6.98
CA ASN A 256 22.32 -7.53 -7.51
C ASN A 256 21.42 -6.87 -8.57
N SER A 257 20.30 -7.49 -8.93
CA SER A 257 19.43 -6.99 -9.98
C SER A 257 18.55 -5.84 -9.51
N ALA A 258 18.60 -4.72 -10.22
CA ALA A 258 17.67 -3.61 -10.06
C ALA A 258 16.32 -3.86 -10.76
N ALA A 259 16.26 -4.82 -11.70
CA ALA A 259 15.07 -5.13 -12.49
C ALA A 259 14.88 -6.65 -12.71
N PRO A 260 14.80 -7.47 -11.65
CA PRO A 260 14.87 -8.93 -11.75
C PRO A 260 13.77 -9.55 -12.62
N PHE A 261 12.58 -8.98 -12.64
CA PHE A 261 11.51 -9.45 -13.54
C PHE A 261 11.83 -9.18 -15.02
N ALA A 262 12.49 -8.04 -15.33
CA ALA A 262 12.86 -7.71 -16.71
C ALA A 262 13.99 -8.64 -17.20
N GLU A 263 14.98 -8.92 -16.36
CA GLU A 263 16.06 -9.85 -16.66
C GLU A 263 15.53 -11.28 -16.86
N ALA A 264 14.60 -11.74 -16.01
CA ALA A 264 13.91 -13.01 -16.24
C ALA A 264 13.12 -12.99 -17.56
N GLY A 265 12.50 -11.86 -17.91
CA GLY A 265 11.85 -11.68 -19.20
C GLY A 265 12.80 -11.84 -20.38
N GLU A 266 14.05 -11.34 -20.26
CA GLU A 266 15.07 -11.52 -21.28
C GLU A 266 15.49 -12.99 -21.46
N ILE A 267 15.57 -13.74 -20.36
CA ILE A 267 15.87 -15.18 -20.41
C ILE A 267 14.72 -15.94 -21.12
N ILE A 268 13.47 -15.58 -20.83
CA ILE A 268 12.29 -16.27 -21.36
C ILE A 268 12.06 -15.98 -22.84
N GLY A 269 12.16 -14.71 -23.28
CA GLY A 269 11.76 -14.30 -24.62
C GLY A 269 12.67 -13.25 -25.27
N GLY A 270 13.92 -13.13 -24.77
CA GLY A 270 14.91 -12.20 -25.29
C GLY A 270 14.62 -10.74 -24.94
N LYS A 271 15.42 -9.84 -25.49
CA LYS A 271 15.45 -8.41 -25.17
C LYS A 271 14.07 -7.72 -25.20
N TYR A 272 13.22 -8.08 -26.17
CA TYR A 272 11.88 -7.47 -26.29
C TYR A 272 10.95 -7.89 -25.14
N ALA A 273 11.07 -9.12 -24.64
CA ALA A 273 10.32 -9.55 -23.48
C ALA A 273 10.80 -8.85 -22.20
N GLY A 274 12.11 -8.61 -22.06
CA GLY A 274 12.68 -7.78 -20.99
C GLY A 274 12.08 -6.36 -21.03
N TYR A 275 12.06 -5.70 -22.16
CA TYR A 275 11.44 -4.37 -22.32
C TYR A 275 9.93 -4.38 -22.01
N PHE A 276 9.20 -5.41 -22.44
CA PHE A 276 7.78 -5.55 -22.11
C PHE A 276 7.55 -5.60 -20.60
N VAL A 277 8.39 -6.37 -19.88
CA VAL A 277 8.28 -6.52 -18.42
C VAL A 277 8.69 -5.23 -17.70
N ALA A 278 9.79 -4.57 -18.12
CA ALA A 278 10.23 -3.29 -17.55
C ALA A 278 9.17 -2.18 -17.74
N ALA A 279 8.55 -2.11 -18.93
CA ALA A 279 7.44 -1.20 -19.18
C ALA A 279 6.25 -1.49 -18.25
N GLY A 280 5.94 -2.77 -18.03
CA GLY A 280 4.92 -3.19 -17.07
C GLY A 280 5.20 -2.77 -15.64
N ALA A 281 6.46 -2.83 -15.20
CA ALA A 281 6.89 -2.36 -13.89
C ALA A 281 6.68 -0.83 -13.74
N ALA A 282 7.07 -0.04 -14.73
CA ALA A 282 6.83 1.41 -14.73
C ALA A 282 5.32 1.74 -14.69
N ILE A 283 4.52 1.09 -15.54
CA ILE A 283 3.06 1.25 -15.55
C ILE A 283 2.44 0.82 -14.22
N SER A 284 2.98 -0.23 -13.60
CA SER A 284 2.57 -0.69 -12.27
C SER A 284 2.73 0.38 -11.22
N GLY A 285 3.91 0.98 -11.17
CA GLY A 285 4.19 2.10 -10.26
C GLY A 285 3.29 3.30 -10.52
N MET A 286 3.10 3.70 -11.80
CA MET A 286 2.19 4.80 -12.17
C MET A 286 0.74 4.53 -11.73
N GLY A 287 0.27 3.29 -11.87
CA GLY A 287 -1.05 2.89 -11.41
C GLY A 287 -1.20 2.94 -9.90
N ALA A 288 -0.19 2.48 -9.16
CA ALA A 288 -0.16 2.58 -7.71
C ALA A 288 -0.14 4.05 -7.25
N LEU A 289 0.72 4.87 -7.83
CA LEU A 289 0.81 6.31 -7.53
C LEU A 289 -0.53 7.01 -7.76
N ASN A 290 -1.23 6.72 -8.87
CA ASN A 290 -2.59 7.23 -9.12
C ASN A 290 -3.56 6.86 -8.00
N GLY A 291 -3.57 5.59 -7.58
CA GLY A 291 -4.48 5.09 -6.56
C GLY A 291 -4.17 5.64 -5.16
N TRP A 292 -2.88 5.71 -4.79
CA TRP A 292 -2.47 6.26 -3.50
C TRP A 292 -2.65 7.77 -3.40
N ILE A 293 -2.46 8.53 -4.48
CA ILE A 293 -2.81 9.97 -4.53
C ILE A 293 -4.32 10.18 -4.39
N LEU A 294 -5.17 9.29 -4.94
CA LEU A 294 -6.61 9.34 -4.67
C LEU A 294 -6.89 9.23 -3.17
N ILE A 295 -6.29 8.25 -2.50
CA ILE A 295 -6.50 7.97 -1.08
C ILE A 295 -5.93 9.11 -0.22
N LEU A 296 -4.80 9.68 -0.61
CA LEU A 296 -4.11 10.80 0.06
C LEU A 296 -5.04 11.95 0.44
N ALA A 297 -6.01 12.26 -0.41
CA ALA A 297 -6.95 13.34 -0.18
C ALA A 297 -8.27 12.89 0.48
N GLN A 298 -8.63 11.60 0.34
CA GLN A 298 -9.87 11.07 0.90
C GLN A 298 -9.83 10.94 2.43
N ILE A 299 -8.67 10.61 3.00
CA ILE A 299 -8.51 10.46 4.46
C ILE A 299 -8.70 11.79 5.18
N PRO A 300 -7.94 12.87 4.87
CA PRO A 300 -8.13 14.15 5.54
C PRO A 300 -9.53 14.75 5.27
N MET A 301 -10.12 14.49 4.09
CA MET A 301 -11.49 14.91 3.81
C MET A 301 -12.49 14.20 4.73
N ALA A 302 -12.38 12.90 4.90
CA ALA A 302 -13.26 12.13 5.78
C ALA A 302 -13.13 12.60 7.24
N ALA A 303 -11.90 12.78 7.73
CA ALA A 303 -11.63 13.29 9.07
C ALA A 303 -12.14 14.74 9.26
N ALA A 304 -12.06 15.58 8.22
CA ALA A 304 -12.59 16.95 8.27
C ALA A 304 -14.13 17.00 8.27
N LYS A 305 -14.80 16.06 7.60
CA LYS A 305 -16.28 15.91 7.70
C LYS A 305 -16.71 15.65 9.15
N ASP A 306 -15.92 14.94 9.91
CA ASP A 306 -16.12 14.62 11.32
C ASP A 306 -15.50 15.65 12.28
N LYS A 307 -15.06 16.82 11.80
CA LYS A 307 -14.41 17.88 12.57
C LYS A 307 -13.10 17.49 13.28
N MET A 308 -12.41 16.46 12.74
CA MET A 308 -11.11 15.98 13.26
C MET A 308 -9.92 16.58 12.55
N PHE A 309 -10.11 17.07 11.33
CA PHE A 309 -9.13 17.81 10.54
C PHE A 309 -9.64 19.21 10.20
N PRO A 310 -8.76 20.15 9.79
CA PRO A 310 -9.16 21.49 9.41
C PRO A 310 -10.26 21.49 8.35
N ARG A 311 -11.26 22.35 8.51
CA ARG A 311 -12.45 22.44 7.64
C ARG A 311 -12.11 22.63 6.15
N ILE A 312 -10.93 23.17 5.85
CA ILE A 312 -10.46 23.39 4.48
C ILE A 312 -10.37 22.10 3.67
N PHE A 313 -10.04 20.97 4.31
CA PHE A 313 -9.98 19.66 3.66
C PHE A 313 -11.34 19.10 3.24
N LYS A 314 -12.43 19.63 3.79
CA LYS A 314 -13.80 19.21 3.46
C LYS A 314 -14.27 19.72 2.10
N LYS A 315 -13.60 20.75 1.53
CA LYS A 315 -14.01 21.38 0.29
C LYS A 315 -13.76 20.49 -0.91
N GLU A 316 -14.80 20.22 -1.68
CA GLU A 316 -14.74 19.49 -2.93
C GLU A 316 -14.95 20.45 -4.11
N ASN A 317 -14.33 20.14 -5.26
CA ASN A 317 -14.61 20.85 -6.51
C ASN A 317 -15.94 20.36 -7.14
N LYS A 318 -16.33 20.96 -8.26
CA LYS A 318 -17.55 20.58 -9.02
C LYS A 318 -17.59 19.10 -9.46
N LYS A 319 -16.47 18.39 -9.41
CA LYS A 319 -16.32 16.96 -9.77
C LYS A 319 -16.23 16.04 -8.56
N GLY A 320 -16.43 16.57 -7.35
CA GLY A 320 -16.36 15.83 -6.08
C GLY A 320 -14.94 15.41 -5.68
N ALA A 321 -13.91 16.17 -6.12
CA ALA A 321 -12.54 15.93 -5.71
C ALA A 321 -12.10 16.92 -4.63
N PRO A 322 -11.45 16.47 -3.52
CA PRO A 322 -10.91 17.33 -2.48
C PRO A 322 -9.55 17.91 -2.88
N VAL A 323 -9.56 18.89 -3.80
CA VAL A 323 -8.37 19.41 -4.48
C VAL A 323 -7.31 19.93 -3.52
N LEU A 324 -7.70 20.60 -2.45
CA LEU A 324 -6.76 21.13 -1.47
C LEU A 324 -6.01 20.01 -0.76
N GLY A 325 -6.73 18.92 -0.38
CA GLY A 325 -6.10 17.72 0.20
C GLY A 325 -5.10 17.07 -0.76
N LEU A 326 -5.43 17.01 -2.05
CA LEU A 326 -4.51 16.54 -3.10
C LEU A 326 -3.25 17.41 -3.16
N ILE A 327 -3.38 18.73 -3.23
CA ILE A 327 -2.25 19.66 -3.36
C ILE A 327 -1.35 19.59 -2.12
N ILE A 328 -1.90 19.67 -0.91
CA ILE A 328 -1.11 19.62 0.32
C ILE A 328 -0.38 18.29 0.45
N GLY A 329 -1.08 17.17 0.25
CA GLY A 329 -0.46 15.85 0.36
C GLY A 329 0.63 15.62 -0.70
N SER A 330 0.41 16.04 -1.94
CA SER A 330 1.42 15.94 -3.01
C SER A 330 2.62 16.88 -2.77
N PHE A 331 2.40 18.04 -2.17
CA PHE A 331 3.47 18.92 -1.74
C PHE A 331 4.33 18.25 -0.66
N LEU A 332 3.71 17.64 0.36
CA LEU A 332 4.44 16.89 1.40
C LEU A 332 5.20 15.70 0.81
N SER A 333 4.60 14.95 -0.13
CA SER A 333 5.31 13.89 -0.86
C SER A 333 6.52 14.43 -1.62
N SER A 334 6.38 15.61 -2.23
CA SER A 334 7.48 16.28 -2.94
C SER A 334 8.62 16.70 -2.00
N CYS A 335 8.28 17.21 -0.79
CA CYS A 335 9.27 17.54 0.23
C CYS A 335 10.07 16.31 0.67
N VAL A 336 9.40 15.19 0.94
CA VAL A 336 10.06 13.93 1.31
C VAL A 336 10.99 13.44 0.20
N MET A 337 10.55 13.50 -1.05
CA MET A 337 11.38 13.13 -2.19
C MET A 337 12.64 13.98 -2.32
N LEU A 338 12.54 15.28 -2.03
CA LEU A 338 13.66 16.21 -2.07
C LEU A 338 14.64 16.04 -0.90
N MET A 339 14.19 15.56 0.27
CA MET A 339 15.05 15.39 1.46
C MET A 339 16.16 14.35 1.24
N ASN A 340 15.92 13.33 0.42
CA ASN A 340 16.85 12.22 0.16
C ASN A 340 17.55 12.34 -1.21
N PHE A 341 17.73 13.54 -1.72
CA PHE A 341 18.23 13.81 -3.06
C PHE A 341 19.65 13.28 -3.33
N SER A 342 20.48 13.14 -2.29
CA SER A 342 21.90 12.73 -2.39
C SER A 342 22.14 11.23 -2.35
N ASP A 343 21.15 10.44 -1.92
CA ASP A 343 21.30 8.99 -1.74
C ASP A 343 21.01 8.22 -3.04
N SER A 344 21.46 6.96 -3.10
CA SER A 344 21.06 6.07 -4.19
C SER A 344 19.55 5.82 -4.21
N LEU A 345 18.97 5.56 -5.39
CA LEU A 345 17.53 5.28 -5.52
C LEU A 345 17.07 4.12 -4.61
N VAL A 346 17.91 3.10 -4.43
CA VAL A 346 17.61 1.94 -3.56
C VAL A 346 17.57 2.33 -2.09
N MET A 347 18.54 3.14 -1.62
CA MET A 347 18.57 3.61 -0.23
C MET A 347 17.40 4.54 0.07
N GLN A 348 17.10 5.48 -0.83
CA GLN A 348 15.92 6.35 -0.73
C GLN A 348 14.63 5.54 -0.63
N PHE A 349 14.44 4.57 -1.52
CA PHE A 349 13.27 3.71 -1.52
C PHE A 349 13.14 2.93 -0.20
N THR A 350 14.21 2.27 0.23
CA THR A 350 14.21 1.44 1.44
C THR A 350 13.87 2.25 2.69
N PHE A 351 14.45 3.43 2.86
CA PHE A 351 14.15 4.32 3.98
C PHE A 351 12.67 4.72 4.02
N MET A 352 12.12 5.16 2.88
CA MET A 352 10.72 5.59 2.78
C MET A 352 9.75 4.42 2.99
N VAL A 353 10.07 3.23 2.48
CA VAL A 353 9.27 2.03 2.69
C VAL A 353 9.19 1.67 4.16
N ASN A 354 10.32 1.61 4.84
CA ASN A 354 10.35 1.27 6.26
C ASN A 354 9.52 2.24 7.11
N LEU A 355 9.64 3.54 6.84
CA LEU A 355 8.86 4.56 7.55
C LEU A 355 7.36 4.46 7.24
N THR A 356 7.00 4.14 6.00
CA THR A 356 5.60 3.91 5.58
C THR A 356 4.99 2.71 6.30
N VAL A 357 5.72 1.59 6.38
CA VAL A 357 5.22 0.35 6.99
C VAL A 357 4.79 0.59 8.43
N LEU A 358 5.63 1.21 9.25
CA LEU A 358 5.29 1.44 10.65
C LEU A 358 4.06 2.32 10.82
N THR A 359 4.00 3.45 10.10
CA THR A 359 2.88 4.40 10.19
C THR A 359 1.56 3.82 9.67
N CYS A 360 1.60 2.76 8.85
CA CYS A 360 0.44 2.01 8.41
C CYS A 360 0.05 0.85 9.34
N LEU A 361 1.02 0.23 10.03
CA LEU A 361 0.75 -0.89 10.95
C LEU A 361 -0.05 -0.48 12.17
N VAL A 362 0.20 0.72 12.71
CA VAL A 362 -0.57 1.25 13.84
C VAL A 362 -2.08 1.35 13.52
N PRO A 363 -2.50 1.91 12.39
CA PRO A 363 -3.89 1.79 11.91
C PRO A 363 -4.44 0.36 11.88
N TYR A 364 -3.69 -0.63 11.37
CA TYR A 364 -4.17 -2.02 11.29
C TYR A 364 -4.37 -2.66 12.66
N LEU A 365 -3.48 -2.36 13.60
CA LEU A 365 -3.58 -2.80 14.98
C LEU A 365 -4.86 -2.26 15.63
N PHE A 366 -5.12 -0.95 15.52
CA PHE A 366 -6.34 -0.35 16.06
C PHE A 366 -7.62 -0.84 15.37
N VAL A 367 -7.60 -1.04 14.05
CA VAL A 367 -8.75 -1.60 13.31
C VAL A 367 -9.08 -3.00 13.76
N SER A 368 -8.07 -3.84 13.98
CA SER A 368 -8.26 -5.22 14.46
C SER A 368 -8.89 -5.26 15.85
N ALA A 369 -8.43 -4.41 16.77
CA ALA A 369 -9.01 -4.28 18.10
C ALA A 369 -10.41 -3.62 18.05
N ALA A 370 -10.61 -2.60 17.22
CA ALA A 370 -11.91 -1.94 17.02
C ALA A 370 -12.98 -2.93 16.52
N TYR A 371 -12.59 -3.89 15.65
CA TYR A 371 -13.50 -4.91 15.16
C TYR A 371 -14.12 -5.72 16.30
N ILE A 372 -13.32 -6.11 17.30
CA ILE A 372 -13.79 -6.82 18.50
C ILE A 372 -14.76 -5.94 19.29
N ILE A 373 -14.37 -4.69 19.57
CA ILE A 373 -15.18 -3.74 20.37
C ILE A 373 -16.54 -3.47 19.70
N ILE A 374 -16.54 -3.23 18.39
CA ILE A 374 -17.76 -2.93 17.63
C ILE A 374 -18.77 -4.10 17.68
N ILE A 375 -18.28 -5.33 17.58
CA ILE A 375 -19.15 -6.51 17.64
C ILE A 375 -19.71 -6.73 19.05
N ILE A 376 -18.91 -6.55 20.09
CA ILE A 376 -19.37 -6.63 21.49
C ILE A 376 -20.46 -5.57 21.74
N LYS A 377 -20.24 -4.32 21.35
CA LYS A 377 -21.21 -3.23 21.52
C LYS A 377 -22.53 -3.47 20.79
N ARG A 378 -22.56 -4.32 19.77
CA ARG A 378 -23.76 -4.64 18.97
C ARG A 378 -24.61 -5.79 19.52
N HIS A 379 -24.29 -6.31 20.72
CA HIS A 379 -25.00 -7.42 21.35
C HIS A 379 -25.21 -8.64 20.43
N THR A 380 -24.18 -8.99 19.67
CA THR A 380 -24.21 -10.13 18.71
C THR A 380 -24.24 -11.46 19.48
N PRO A 381 -24.81 -12.54 18.92
CA PRO A 381 -24.81 -13.87 19.56
C PRO A 381 -23.38 -14.34 19.92
N MET A 382 -23.23 -15.01 21.09
CA MET A 382 -21.95 -15.41 21.66
C MET A 382 -21.03 -16.17 20.68
N ASN A 383 -21.58 -17.12 19.91
CA ASN A 383 -20.81 -17.87 18.89
C ASN A 383 -20.19 -16.96 17.81
N SER A 384 -20.86 -15.87 17.46
CA SER A 384 -20.35 -14.87 16.53
C SER A 384 -19.28 -13.98 17.18
N VAL A 385 -19.45 -13.68 18.48
CA VAL A 385 -18.47 -12.92 19.28
C VAL A 385 -17.16 -13.68 19.37
N ILE A 386 -17.19 -14.99 19.67
CA ILE A 386 -15.98 -15.83 19.78
C ILE A 386 -15.21 -15.83 18.43
N LYS A 387 -15.91 -16.09 17.30
CA LYS A 387 -15.27 -16.07 15.97
C LYS A 387 -14.64 -14.71 15.66
N THR A 388 -15.33 -13.64 16.01
CA THR A 388 -14.86 -12.27 15.80
C THR A 388 -13.65 -11.95 16.68
N PHE A 389 -13.70 -12.39 17.96
CA PHE A 389 -12.59 -12.20 18.90
C PHE A 389 -11.32 -12.90 18.40
N VAL A 390 -11.44 -14.18 17.98
CA VAL A 390 -10.30 -14.93 17.42
C VAL A 390 -9.74 -14.22 16.18
N LEU A 391 -10.59 -13.82 15.24
CA LEU A 391 -10.15 -13.15 14.02
C LEU A 391 -9.50 -11.78 14.32
N GLY A 392 -10.11 -10.99 15.22
CA GLY A 392 -9.59 -9.68 15.62
C GLY A 392 -8.27 -9.80 16.39
N LEU A 393 -8.16 -10.81 17.29
CA LEU A 393 -6.94 -11.09 18.03
C LEU A 393 -5.79 -11.52 17.10
N LEU A 394 -6.06 -12.38 16.12
CA LEU A 394 -5.08 -12.77 15.11
C LEU A 394 -4.58 -11.56 14.31
N GLY A 395 -5.48 -10.66 13.87
CA GLY A 395 -5.09 -9.44 13.16
C GLY A 395 -4.30 -8.48 14.05
N PHE A 396 -4.66 -8.38 15.33
CA PHE A 396 -3.95 -7.55 16.31
C PHE A 396 -2.53 -8.08 16.56
N LEU A 397 -2.40 -9.38 16.87
CA LEU A 397 -1.10 -10.03 17.12
C LEU A 397 -0.20 -9.99 15.88
N TYR A 398 -0.76 -10.19 14.69
CA TYR A 398 -0.03 -10.05 13.44
C TYR A 398 0.52 -8.64 13.25
N SER A 399 -0.31 -7.61 13.47
CA SER A 399 0.13 -6.20 13.34
C SER A 399 1.16 -5.83 14.40
N LEU A 400 0.99 -6.31 15.64
CA LEU A 400 1.95 -6.10 16.73
C LEU A 400 3.30 -6.76 16.44
N TRP A 401 3.27 -8.01 15.96
CA TRP A 401 4.48 -8.73 15.58
C TRP A 401 5.22 -8.06 14.42
N ALA A 402 4.49 -7.54 13.44
CA ALA A 402 5.08 -6.81 12.34
C ALA A 402 5.75 -5.48 12.78
N ILE A 403 5.20 -4.81 13.80
CA ILE A 403 5.85 -3.65 14.45
C ILE A 403 7.14 -4.10 15.13
N TYR A 404 7.12 -5.21 15.85
CA TYR A 404 8.30 -5.79 16.49
C TYR A 404 9.42 -6.14 15.49
N GLY A 405 9.06 -6.65 14.31
CA GLY A 405 10.00 -6.98 13.22
C GLY A 405 10.61 -5.77 12.51
N SER A 406 10.13 -4.55 12.79
CA SER A 406 10.71 -3.31 12.28
C SER A 406 11.95 -2.92 13.08
N THR A 407 12.91 -2.21 12.45
CA THR A 407 14.11 -1.73 13.17
C THR A 407 13.74 -0.69 14.23
N ALA A 408 14.53 -0.62 15.32
CA ALA A 408 14.31 0.32 16.42
C ALA A 408 14.28 1.79 15.92
N GLU A 409 15.11 2.13 14.94
CA GLU A 409 15.17 3.47 14.35
C GLU A 409 13.85 3.81 13.63
N VAL A 410 13.33 2.91 12.82
CA VAL A 410 12.04 3.06 12.12
C VAL A 410 10.90 3.22 13.13
N VAL A 411 10.89 2.40 14.20
CA VAL A 411 9.90 2.49 15.27
C VAL A 411 9.96 3.86 15.95
N PHE A 412 11.15 4.36 16.24
CA PHE A 412 11.35 5.66 16.87
C PHE A 412 10.80 6.82 16.00
N TYR A 413 11.23 6.91 14.73
CA TYR A 413 10.76 7.97 13.83
C TYR A 413 9.26 7.88 13.52
N GLY A 414 8.73 6.68 13.35
CA GLY A 414 7.30 6.48 13.11
C GLY A 414 6.44 6.89 14.30
N PHE A 415 6.88 6.58 15.54
CA PHE A 415 6.20 7.07 16.74
C PHE A 415 6.30 8.58 16.89
N LEU A 416 7.46 9.19 16.63
CA LEU A 416 7.59 10.66 16.64
C LEU A 416 6.61 11.31 15.68
N LEU A 417 6.52 10.83 14.44
CA LEU A 417 5.59 11.35 13.45
C LEU A 417 4.12 11.20 13.90
N LEU A 418 3.79 10.08 14.54
CA LEU A 418 2.45 9.86 15.08
C LEU A 418 2.14 10.86 16.21
N LEU A 419 3.07 11.03 17.16
CA LEU A 419 2.90 11.93 18.31
C LEU A 419 2.85 13.40 17.90
N LEU A 420 3.51 13.80 16.80
CA LEU A 420 3.39 15.15 16.23
C LEU A 420 1.96 15.52 15.83
N GLY A 421 1.05 14.55 15.71
CA GLY A 421 -0.36 14.78 15.52
C GLY A 421 -1.07 15.34 16.77
N ILE A 422 -0.57 15.06 17.97
CA ILE A 422 -1.25 15.45 19.22
C ILE A 422 -1.49 16.95 19.34
N PRO A 423 -0.50 17.86 19.07
CA PRO A 423 -0.75 19.30 19.06
C PRO A 423 -1.85 19.72 18.08
N PHE A 424 -1.93 19.08 16.91
CA PHE A 424 -3.01 19.35 15.95
C PHE A 424 -4.36 18.90 16.46
N TYR A 425 -4.44 17.76 17.15
CA TYR A 425 -5.67 17.32 17.79
C TYR A 425 -6.15 18.30 18.86
N VAL A 426 -5.25 18.78 19.71
CA VAL A 426 -5.56 19.78 20.74
C VAL A 426 -6.10 21.06 20.12
N LEU A 427 -5.49 21.53 19.02
CA LEU A 427 -5.98 22.70 18.28
C LEU A 427 -7.39 22.47 17.69
N MET A 428 -7.68 21.26 17.20
CA MET A 428 -9.00 20.93 16.67
C MET A 428 -10.05 20.90 17.77
N GLU A 429 -9.76 20.32 18.94
CA GLU A 429 -10.67 20.31 20.08
C GLU A 429 -10.90 21.71 20.63
N TRP A 430 -9.87 22.54 20.71
CA TRP A 430 -10.03 23.94 21.11
C TRP A 430 -10.97 24.71 20.16
N ASN A 431 -10.81 24.52 18.85
CA ASN A 431 -11.69 25.16 17.88
C ASN A 431 -13.15 24.68 17.99
N LYS A 432 -13.36 23.37 18.29
CA LYS A 432 -14.71 22.84 18.56
C LYS A 432 -15.33 23.44 19.79
N SER A 433 -14.56 23.70 20.85
CA SER A 433 -15.08 24.29 22.10
C SER A 433 -15.53 25.75 21.94
N LYS A 434 -14.96 26.50 21.00
CA LYS A 434 -15.31 27.86 20.67
C LYS A 434 -16.61 27.99 19.82
N GLU A 435 -17.03 26.87 19.19
CA GLU A 435 -18.25 26.81 18.36
C GLU A 435 -19.49 26.34 19.12
N LYS A 436 -19.32 25.86 20.35
CA LYS A 436 -20.38 25.57 21.31
C LYS A 436 -20.69 26.80 22.16
#